data_0822754d00485bd51743726bcd24abac
#
_entry.id   0822754d00485bd51743726bcd24abac
#
_cell.length_a   1.000
_cell.length_b   1.000
_cell.length_c   1.000
_cell.angle_alpha   90.00
_cell.angle_beta   90.00
_cell.angle_gamma   90.00
#
_symmetry.space_group_name_H-M   'P 1'
#
loop_
_entity.id
_entity.type
_entity.pdbx_description
1 polymer ?
#
loop_
_entity_poly.entity_id
_entity_poly.type
_entity_poly.pdbx_seq_one_letter_code
_entity_poly.pdbx_strand_id
1 'polypeptide(L)'
;MSRTGILGGTFNPIHNGHMQMIEYSRRQAGLDKVIVMPTFVPPHKESTNLVSCEHRLAMCRLACVGLDYASVSDFEMKLEGKSYTYRTLQLLKKQIPDDELFFIVGADMFLSMQSWKNPEIIFGLATIIAIPRDDDSVTELTKHYYNVLAEMGAKTIILNKSVLTVSSTFIRDNIDNPPVLEKLIDKRVYEYIKENNLYRV
;
A
#
# COMPACT_ATOMS: atom_id res chain seq x y z
N MET A 1 -6.74 1.41 -22.72
CA MET A 1 -7.00 0.65 -21.48
C MET A 1 -5.68 0.55 -20.75
N SER A 2 -5.54 1.21 -19.61
CA SER A 2 -4.28 1.24 -18.85
C SER A 2 -4.38 0.28 -17.66
N ARG A 3 -3.27 -0.39 -17.32
CA ARG A 3 -3.17 -1.28 -16.17
C ARG A 3 -2.71 -0.47 -14.96
N THR A 4 -3.66 -0.13 -14.09
CA THR A 4 -3.43 0.79 -12.97
C THR A 4 -3.37 0.06 -11.63
N GLY A 5 -2.19 0.08 -11.00
CA GLY A 5 -1.98 -0.40 -9.64
C GLY A 5 -2.45 0.62 -8.60
N ILE A 6 -3.02 0.15 -7.50
CA ILE A 6 -3.39 0.97 -6.34
C ILE A 6 -2.70 0.38 -5.11
N LEU A 7 -1.79 1.13 -4.52
CA LEU A 7 -1.18 0.81 -3.23
C LEU A 7 -1.80 1.71 -2.16
N GLY A 8 -2.78 1.18 -1.44
CA GLY A 8 -3.38 1.84 -0.28
C GLY A 8 -2.59 1.53 1.00
N GLY A 9 -2.49 2.51 1.90
CA GLY A 9 -1.81 2.27 3.16
C GLY A 9 -1.84 3.46 4.11
N THR A 10 -1.55 3.20 5.38
CA THR A 10 -1.44 4.28 6.37
C THR A 10 -0.22 5.16 6.11
N PHE A 11 0.90 4.56 5.70
CA PHE A 11 2.18 5.24 5.40
C PHE A 11 2.63 6.19 6.51
N ASN A 12 2.87 5.64 7.69
CA ASN A 12 3.20 6.40 8.91
C ASN A 12 4.58 6.03 9.50
N PRO A 13 5.71 6.29 8.77
CA PRO A 13 5.84 6.80 7.41
C PRO A 13 5.82 5.74 6.30
N ILE A 14 5.83 6.21 5.04
CA ILE A 14 6.19 5.38 3.88
C ILE A 14 7.67 4.99 3.98
N HIS A 15 8.04 3.79 3.47
CA HIS A 15 9.39 3.26 3.59
C HIS A 15 9.78 2.40 2.38
N ASN A 16 11.05 2.01 2.30
CA ASN A 16 11.61 1.30 1.14
C ASN A 16 10.93 -0.05 0.87
N GLY A 17 10.37 -0.72 1.87
CA GLY A 17 9.51 -1.89 1.65
C GLY A 17 8.27 -1.55 0.80
N HIS A 18 7.59 -0.43 1.05
CA HIS A 18 6.47 0.03 0.22
C HIS A 18 6.93 0.40 -1.21
N MET A 19 8.10 1.02 -1.34
CA MET A 19 8.65 1.35 -2.66
C MET A 19 8.97 0.10 -3.48
N GLN A 20 9.48 -0.95 -2.84
CA GLN A 20 9.68 -2.24 -3.49
C GLN A 20 8.35 -2.92 -3.88
N MET A 21 7.29 -2.77 -3.07
CA MET A 21 5.95 -3.24 -3.45
C MET A 21 5.49 -2.60 -4.77
N ILE A 22 5.67 -1.29 -4.92
CA ILE A 22 5.34 -0.55 -6.15
C ILE A 22 6.13 -1.12 -7.33
N GLU A 23 7.45 -1.18 -7.20
CA GLU A 23 8.36 -1.57 -8.28
C GLU A 23 8.15 -3.02 -8.72
N TYR A 24 8.02 -3.97 -7.77
CA TYR A 24 7.84 -5.37 -8.11
C TYR A 24 6.45 -5.65 -8.70
N SER A 25 5.40 -5.01 -8.17
CA SER A 25 4.06 -5.11 -8.76
C SER A 25 4.04 -4.57 -10.17
N ARG A 26 4.67 -3.41 -10.41
CA ARG A 26 4.78 -2.83 -11.74
C ARG A 26 5.43 -3.79 -12.72
N ARG A 27 6.59 -4.34 -12.37
CA ARG A 27 7.36 -5.21 -13.26
C ARG A 27 6.70 -6.57 -13.50
N GLN A 28 6.26 -7.25 -12.43
CA GLN A 28 5.76 -8.62 -12.54
C GLN A 28 4.31 -8.69 -13.04
N ALA A 29 3.47 -7.72 -12.69
CA ALA A 29 2.11 -7.64 -13.18
C ALA A 29 1.95 -6.77 -14.42
N GLY A 30 3.03 -6.16 -14.95
CA GLY A 30 2.98 -5.34 -16.17
C GLY A 30 2.08 -4.12 -16.02
N LEU A 31 2.21 -3.37 -14.90
CA LEU A 31 1.41 -2.18 -14.68
C LEU A 31 1.99 -0.98 -15.43
N ASP A 32 1.13 -0.19 -16.06
CA ASP A 32 1.51 1.06 -16.73
C ASP A 32 1.78 2.18 -15.70
N LYS A 33 0.96 2.22 -14.64
CA LYS A 33 1.08 3.22 -13.57
C LYS A 33 0.67 2.65 -12.21
N VAL A 34 1.14 3.27 -11.13
CA VAL A 34 0.74 2.95 -9.76
C VAL A 34 0.31 4.22 -9.02
N ILE A 35 -0.84 4.17 -8.40
CA ILE A 35 -1.37 5.22 -7.53
C ILE A 35 -1.09 4.84 -6.07
N VAL A 36 -0.26 5.63 -5.40
CA VAL A 36 -0.01 5.52 -3.95
C VAL A 36 -1.06 6.35 -3.23
N MET A 37 -1.84 5.72 -2.37
CA MET A 37 -3.02 6.34 -1.76
C MET A 37 -2.99 6.25 -0.23
N PRO A 38 -2.51 7.30 0.45
CA PRO A 38 -2.56 7.34 1.91
C PRO A 38 -4.01 7.33 2.41
N THR A 39 -4.30 6.44 3.37
CA THR A 39 -5.63 6.39 4.02
C THR A 39 -5.89 7.64 4.84
N PHE A 40 -7.13 8.14 4.86
CA PHE A 40 -7.51 9.24 5.74
C PHE A 40 -7.56 8.75 7.19
N VAL A 41 -8.52 7.89 7.51
CA VAL A 41 -8.60 7.19 8.81
C VAL A 41 -8.53 5.69 8.55
N PRO A 42 -7.46 5.00 9.01
CA PRO A 42 -7.35 3.56 8.87
C PRO A 42 -8.50 2.84 9.59
N PRO A 43 -9.25 1.93 8.95
CA PRO A 43 -10.40 1.27 9.57
C PRO A 43 -10.01 0.30 10.70
N HIS A 44 -8.75 -0.18 10.72
CA HIS A 44 -8.27 -1.25 11.60
C HIS A 44 -7.18 -0.82 12.59
N LYS A 45 -6.81 0.49 12.64
CA LYS A 45 -5.74 0.96 13.54
C LYS A 45 -6.20 2.18 14.32
N GLU A 46 -6.36 2.01 15.63
CA GLU A 46 -6.20 3.10 16.58
C GLU A 46 -4.70 3.29 16.78
N SER A 47 -4.10 4.31 16.15
CA SER A 47 -2.68 4.58 16.33
C SER A 47 -2.49 5.82 17.18
N THR A 48 -1.94 5.65 18.37
CA THR A 48 -1.59 6.73 19.29
C THR A 48 -0.53 7.68 18.72
N ASN A 49 0.20 7.28 17.68
CA ASN A 49 1.30 8.04 17.06
C ASN A 49 1.04 8.25 15.55
N LEU A 50 -0.21 8.47 15.14
CA LEU A 50 -0.54 8.76 13.74
C LEU A 50 -0.34 10.25 13.48
N VAL A 51 0.64 10.59 12.62
CA VAL A 51 0.79 11.97 12.17
C VAL A 51 -0.33 12.33 11.19
N SER A 52 -0.56 13.64 11.00
CA SER A 52 -1.66 14.13 10.16
C SER A 52 -1.60 13.56 8.74
N CYS A 53 -2.75 13.54 8.08
CA CYS A 53 -2.83 13.01 6.70
C CYS A 53 -2.00 13.86 5.72
N GLU A 54 -1.85 15.15 5.97
CA GLU A 54 -1.03 16.06 5.16
C GLU A 54 0.45 15.68 5.24
N HIS A 55 0.99 15.39 6.42
CA HIS A 55 2.35 14.92 6.59
C HIS A 55 2.57 13.58 5.89
N ARG A 56 1.62 12.63 6.00
CA ARG A 56 1.72 11.33 5.36
C ARG A 56 1.68 11.45 3.83
N LEU A 57 0.83 12.32 3.30
CA LEU A 57 0.76 12.66 1.89
C LEU A 57 2.06 13.27 1.38
N ALA A 58 2.63 14.24 2.11
CA ALA A 58 3.90 14.88 1.78
C ALA A 58 5.04 13.85 1.72
N MET A 59 5.15 12.97 2.70
CA MET A 59 6.14 11.90 2.73
C MET A 59 5.97 10.93 1.55
N CYS A 60 4.75 10.56 1.17
CA CYS A 60 4.51 9.74 -0.01
C CYS A 60 4.94 10.44 -1.30
N ARG A 61 4.66 11.76 -1.44
CA ARG A 61 5.12 12.54 -2.59
C ARG A 61 6.64 12.58 -2.70
N LEU A 62 7.33 12.80 -1.58
CA LEU A 62 8.80 12.80 -1.53
C LEU A 62 9.38 11.44 -1.92
N ALA A 63 8.81 10.34 -1.44
CA ALA A 63 9.26 9.00 -1.79
C ALA A 63 9.09 8.68 -3.28
N CYS A 64 8.04 9.23 -3.92
CA CYS A 64 7.76 8.97 -5.34
C CYS A 64 8.48 9.93 -6.31
N VAL A 65 9.25 10.91 -5.82
CA VAL A 65 10.00 11.83 -6.70
C VAL A 65 10.95 11.06 -7.63
N GLY A 66 10.84 11.29 -8.93
CA GLY A 66 11.67 10.64 -9.96
C GLY A 66 11.11 9.33 -10.49
N LEU A 67 9.92 8.91 -10.04
CA LEU A 67 9.20 7.74 -10.56
C LEU A 67 8.06 8.21 -11.46
N ASP A 68 8.28 8.21 -12.78
CA ASP A 68 7.32 8.66 -13.81
C ASP A 68 6.04 7.80 -13.87
N TYR A 69 6.13 6.55 -13.41
CA TYR A 69 5.02 5.59 -13.33
C TYR A 69 4.26 5.62 -12.00
N ALA A 70 4.72 6.36 -11.00
CA ALA A 70 4.08 6.42 -9.68
C ALA A 70 3.51 7.82 -9.41
N SER A 71 2.25 7.88 -9.02
CA SER A 71 1.59 9.10 -8.60
C SER A 71 1.03 8.96 -7.19
N VAL A 72 0.93 10.06 -6.46
CA VAL A 72 0.36 10.07 -5.11
C VAL A 72 -0.98 10.79 -5.14
N SER A 73 -2.02 10.11 -4.63
CA SER A 73 -3.39 10.63 -4.62
C SER A 73 -3.85 10.96 -3.21
N ASP A 74 -4.48 12.12 -3.07
CA ASP A 74 -5.18 12.55 -1.85
C ASP A 74 -6.67 12.12 -1.84
N PHE A 75 -7.03 11.20 -2.71
CA PHE A 75 -8.42 10.83 -2.98
C PHE A 75 -9.18 10.39 -1.73
N GLU A 76 -8.60 9.50 -0.91
CA GLU A 76 -9.24 9.04 0.33
C GLU A 76 -9.35 10.16 1.38
N MET A 77 -8.47 11.14 1.37
CA MET A 77 -8.53 12.30 2.26
C MET A 77 -9.74 13.18 1.95
N LYS A 78 -10.11 13.28 0.65
CA LYS A 78 -11.29 14.04 0.20
C LYS A 78 -12.61 13.33 0.44
N LEU A 79 -12.60 12.00 0.67
CA LEU A 79 -13.83 11.23 0.91
C LEU A 79 -14.37 11.34 2.33
N GLU A 80 -13.57 11.85 3.25
CA GLU A 80 -13.83 11.91 4.70
C GLU A 80 -14.30 10.59 5.34
N GLY A 81 -14.02 10.39 6.63
CA GLY A 81 -14.39 9.19 7.37
C GLY A 81 -13.44 8.01 7.16
N LYS A 82 -13.93 6.79 7.44
CA LYS A 82 -13.12 5.57 7.34
C LYS A 82 -12.85 5.19 5.89
N SER A 83 -11.58 4.92 5.56
CA SER A 83 -11.11 4.51 4.24
C SER A 83 -11.42 3.04 3.97
N TYR A 84 -12.62 2.75 3.47
CA TYR A 84 -13.00 1.40 3.05
C TYR A 84 -12.62 1.13 1.60
N THR A 85 -11.80 0.13 1.34
CA THR A 85 -11.25 -0.23 0.02
C THR A 85 -12.33 -0.40 -1.06
N TYR A 86 -13.44 -1.09 -0.76
CA TYR A 86 -14.53 -1.27 -1.72
C TYR A 86 -15.09 0.07 -2.24
N ARG A 87 -15.27 1.05 -1.33
CA ARG A 87 -15.79 2.39 -1.68
C ARG A 87 -14.78 3.17 -2.52
N THR A 88 -13.51 3.10 -2.13
CA THR A 88 -12.41 3.74 -2.87
C THR A 88 -12.33 3.22 -4.29
N LEU A 89 -12.34 1.88 -4.48
CA LEU A 89 -12.29 1.26 -5.80
C LEU A 89 -13.52 1.57 -6.66
N GLN A 90 -14.72 1.57 -6.09
CA GLN A 90 -15.95 1.94 -6.81
C GLN A 90 -15.89 3.38 -7.35
N LEU A 91 -15.45 4.32 -6.52
CA LEU A 91 -15.36 5.72 -6.91
C LEU A 91 -14.20 5.95 -7.89
N LEU A 92 -13.07 5.29 -7.70
CA LEU A 92 -11.94 5.37 -8.62
C LEU A 92 -12.31 4.80 -10.01
N LYS A 93 -13.02 3.67 -10.05
CA LYS A 93 -13.49 3.07 -11.31
C LYS A 93 -14.44 4.00 -12.09
N LYS A 94 -15.20 4.85 -11.40
CA LYS A 94 -16.03 5.89 -12.06
C LYS A 94 -15.19 7.02 -12.67
N GLN A 95 -14.02 7.33 -12.06
CA GLN A 95 -13.13 8.38 -12.59
C GLN A 95 -12.26 7.89 -13.75
N ILE A 96 -11.86 6.62 -13.72
CA ILE A 96 -11.03 5.98 -14.75
C ILE A 96 -11.72 4.71 -15.26
N PRO A 97 -12.89 4.82 -15.94
CA PRO A 97 -13.73 3.68 -16.30
C PRO A 97 -13.05 2.68 -17.25
N ASP A 98 -12.11 3.14 -18.06
CA ASP A 98 -11.41 2.33 -19.05
C ASP A 98 -10.17 1.61 -18.50
N ASP A 99 -9.73 1.94 -17.28
CA ASP A 99 -8.55 1.32 -16.69
C ASP A 99 -8.87 -0.04 -16.05
N GLU A 100 -7.98 -1.01 -16.23
CA GLU A 100 -7.95 -2.25 -15.47
C GLU A 100 -7.29 -1.97 -14.11
N LEU A 101 -8.00 -2.25 -13.01
CA LEU A 101 -7.52 -1.95 -11.66
C LEU A 101 -6.84 -3.16 -11.03
N PHE A 102 -5.72 -2.89 -10.37
CA PHE A 102 -4.94 -3.86 -9.59
C PHE A 102 -4.75 -3.33 -8.18
N PHE A 103 -5.20 -4.08 -7.18
CA PHE A 103 -5.04 -3.68 -5.79
C PHE A 103 -3.86 -4.41 -5.15
N ILE A 104 -2.86 -3.66 -4.69
CA ILE A 104 -1.58 -4.18 -4.21
C ILE A 104 -1.64 -4.32 -2.68
N VAL A 105 -1.37 -5.52 -2.17
CA VAL A 105 -1.39 -5.83 -0.74
C VAL A 105 -0.20 -6.69 -0.33
N GLY A 106 0.28 -6.51 0.89
CA GLY A 106 1.21 -7.44 1.53
C GLY A 106 0.51 -8.70 2.05
N ALA A 107 1.29 -9.71 2.39
CA ALA A 107 0.82 -11.03 2.83
C ALA A 107 -0.26 -10.97 3.93
N ASP A 108 -0.06 -10.21 5.01
CA ASP A 108 -1.03 -10.12 6.11
C ASP A 108 -2.39 -9.59 5.68
N MET A 109 -2.38 -8.57 4.83
CA MET A 109 -3.60 -7.99 4.31
C MET A 109 -4.31 -8.98 3.40
N PHE A 110 -3.56 -9.68 2.54
CA PHE A 110 -4.10 -10.70 1.65
C PHE A 110 -4.79 -11.84 2.41
N LEU A 111 -4.14 -12.37 3.45
CA LEU A 111 -4.66 -13.45 4.28
C LEU A 111 -5.91 -13.07 5.09
N SER A 112 -6.23 -11.79 5.19
CA SER A 112 -7.41 -11.29 5.92
C SER A 112 -8.53 -10.74 5.02
N MET A 113 -8.34 -10.69 3.69
CA MET A 113 -9.24 -9.98 2.77
C MET A 113 -10.68 -10.49 2.79
N GLN A 114 -10.91 -11.78 3.06
CA GLN A 114 -12.25 -12.37 3.18
C GLN A 114 -13.09 -11.72 4.31
N SER A 115 -12.44 -11.14 5.31
CA SER A 115 -13.10 -10.46 6.44
C SER A 115 -13.28 -8.95 6.23
N TRP A 116 -12.82 -8.41 5.09
CA TRP A 116 -12.96 -7.00 4.81
C TRP A 116 -14.41 -6.63 4.51
N LYS A 117 -14.74 -5.36 4.59
CA LYS A 117 -16.09 -4.90 4.29
C LYS A 117 -16.36 -4.99 2.78
N ASN A 118 -17.40 -5.77 2.41
CA ASN A 118 -17.83 -6.02 1.02
C ASN A 118 -16.67 -6.52 0.12
N PRO A 119 -16.01 -7.64 0.48
CA PRO A 119 -14.85 -8.12 -0.26
C PRO A 119 -15.19 -8.53 -1.70
N GLU A 120 -16.40 -9.01 -1.95
CA GLU A 120 -16.92 -9.35 -3.27
C GLU A 120 -16.91 -8.14 -4.24
N ILE A 121 -17.17 -6.94 -3.73
CA ILE A 121 -17.08 -5.71 -4.53
C ILE A 121 -15.61 -5.42 -4.90
N ILE A 122 -14.69 -5.62 -3.96
CA ILE A 122 -13.24 -5.45 -4.22
C ILE A 122 -12.81 -6.41 -5.32
N PHE A 123 -13.15 -7.70 -5.20
CA PHE A 123 -12.77 -8.75 -6.15
C PHE A 123 -13.40 -8.57 -7.54
N GLY A 124 -14.61 -8.01 -7.61
CA GLY A 124 -15.26 -7.68 -8.86
C GLY A 124 -14.66 -6.47 -9.59
N LEU A 125 -13.99 -5.58 -8.86
CA LEU A 125 -13.45 -4.33 -9.41
C LEU A 125 -11.96 -4.38 -9.73
N ALA A 126 -11.17 -5.19 -9.01
CA ALA A 126 -9.74 -5.21 -9.15
C ALA A 126 -9.15 -6.62 -9.09
N THR A 127 -8.07 -6.84 -9.84
CA THR A 127 -7.19 -7.99 -9.63
C THR A 127 -6.31 -7.71 -8.41
N ILE A 128 -6.20 -8.67 -7.51
CA ILE A 128 -5.37 -8.53 -6.30
C ILE A 128 -3.93 -8.91 -6.60
N ILE A 129 -2.98 -8.04 -6.28
CA ILE A 129 -1.55 -8.37 -6.31
C ILE A 129 -1.10 -8.63 -4.88
N ALA A 130 -0.80 -9.89 -4.58
CA ALA A 130 -0.32 -10.32 -3.27
C ALA A 130 1.22 -10.40 -3.26
N ILE A 131 1.84 -9.76 -2.28
CA ILE A 131 3.29 -9.70 -2.13
C ILE A 131 3.70 -10.52 -0.93
N PRO A 132 4.53 -11.58 -1.12
CA PRO A 132 5.02 -12.41 -0.03
C PRO A 132 6.03 -11.66 0.84
N ARG A 133 6.18 -12.08 2.10
CA ARG A 133 7.24 -11.60 3.00
C ARG A 133 8.57 -12.30 2.77
N ASP A 134 8.50 -13.58 2.45
CA ASP A 134 9.58 -14.51 2.22
C ASP A 134 9.15 -15.62 1.26
N ASP A 135 10.02 -16.54 0.96
CA ASP A 135 9.74 -17.62 0.00
C ASP A 135 8.69 -18.60 0.54
N ASP A 136 8.63 -18.83 1.85
CA ASP A 136 7.66 -19.74 2.48
C ASP A 136 6.24 -19.17 2.40
N SER A 137 6.09 -17.86 2.49
CA SER A 137 4.78 -17.19 2.38
C SER A 137 4.14 -17.32 1.01
N VAL A 138 4.88 -17.56 -0.08
CA VAL A 138 4.30 -17.82 -1.40
C VAL A 138 3.37 -19.04 -1.36
N THR A 139 3.80 -20.11 -0.68
CA THR A 139 2.99 -21.33 -0.54
C THR A 139 1.74 -21.08 0.28
N GLU A 140 1.84 -20.33 1.38
CA GLU A 140 0.73 -19.96 2.23
C GLU A 140 -0.31 -19.11 1.48
N LEU A 141 0.15 -18.07 0.78
CA LEU A 141 -0.72 -17.21 -0.02
C LEU A 141 -1.43 -17.99 -1.12
N THR A 142 -0.72 -18.91 -1.78
CA THR A 142 -1.29 -19.76 -2.83
C THR A 142 -2.37 -20.68 -2.28
N LYS A 143 -2.13 -21.33 -1.15
CA LYS A 143 -3.15 -22.17 -0.47
C LYS A 143 -4.37 -21.33 -0.05
N HIS A 144 -4.16 -20.15 0.54
CA HIS A 144 -5.24 -19.27 0.94
C HIS A 144 -6.07 -18.78 -0.26
N TYR A 145 -5.41 -18.44 -1.37
CA TYR A 145 -6.11 -18.06 -2.59
C TYR A 145 -7.07 -19.17 -3.05
N TYR A 146 -6.56 -20.40 -3.26
CA TYR A 146 -7.39 -21.49 -3.79
C TYR A 146 -8.49 -21.94 -2.82
N ASN A 147 -8.21 -21.95 -1.51
CA ASN A 147 -9.16 -22.45 -0.53
C ASN A 147 -10.21 -21.42 -0.11
N VAL A 148 -9.98 -20.13 -0.33
CA VAL A 148 -10.85 -19.07 0.19
C VAL A 148 -11.18 -18.03 -0.87
N LEU A 149 -10.19 -17.31 -1.37
CA LEU A 149 -10.47 -16.11 -2.15
C LEU A 149 -10.94 -16.40 -3.58
N ALA A 150 -10.50 -17.50 -4.17
CA ALA A 150 -10.96 -17.92 -5.50
C ALA A 150 -12.45 -18.26 -5.51
N GLU A 151 -12.95 -18.92 -4.47
CA GLU A 151 -14.38 -19.23 -4.30
C GLU A 151 -15.22 -17.96 -4.14
N MET A 152 -14.62 -16.87 -3.62
CA MET A 152 -15.24 -15.56 -3.51
C MET A 152 -15.13 -14.71 -4.80
N GLY A 153 -14.60 -15.29 -5.89
CA GLY A 153 -14.45 -14.63 -7.20
C GLY A 153 -13.23 -13.72 -7.34
N ALA A 154 -12.26 -13.79 -6.43
CA ALA A 154 -11.05 -12.99 -6.54
C ALA A 154 -10.18 -13.44 -7.72
N LYS A 155 -9.68 -12.47 -8.50
CA LYS A 155 -8.56 -12.67 -9.43
C LYS A 155 -7.29 -12.24 -8.71
N THR A 156 -6.24 -13.08 -8.73
CA THR A 156 -5.03 -12.83 -7.94
C THR A 156 -3.77 -13.09 -8.74
N ILE A 157 -2.78 -12.23 -8.57
CA ILE A 157 -1.39 -12.41 -8.97
C ILE A 157 -0.55 -12.46 -7.68
N ILE A 158 0.05 -13.61 -7.39
CA ILE A 158 0.98 -13.75 -6.27
C ILE A 158 2.38 -13.53 -6.83
N LEU A 159 3.10 -12.51 -6.31
CA LEU A 159 4.45 -12.23 -6.78
C LEU A 159 5.42 -13.31 -6.28
N ASN A 160 6.48 -13.55 -7.07
CA ASN A 160 7.50 -14.53 -6.75
C ASN A 160 8.72 -13.92 -6.04
N LYS A 161 8.63 -12.67 -5.59
CA LYS A 161 9.71 -11.97 -4.93
C LYS A 161 9.19 -11.24 -3.69
N SER A 162 9.83 -11.49 -2.57
CA SER A 162 9.59 -10.79 -1.31
C SER A 162 10.15 -9.36 -1.34
N VAL A 163 9.59 -8.51 -0.50
CA VAL A 163 10.06 -7.14 -0.27
C VAL A 163 10.85 -7.05 1.03
N LEU A 164 11.60 -5.95 1.17
CA LEU A 164 12.29 -5.64 2.41
C LEU A 164 11.34 -5.71 3.61
N THR A 165 11.64 -6.58 4.55
CA THR A 165 10.88 -6.74 5.79
C THR A 165 11.19 -5.58 6.72
N VAL A 166 10.35 -4.56 6.68
CA VAL A 166 10.42 -3.37 7.53
C VAL A 166 9.02 -2.89 7.85
N SER A 167 8.82 -2.36 9.05
CA SER A 167 7.54 -1.75 9.45
C SER A 167 7.70 -0.26 9.75
N SER A 168 6.63 0.50 9.51
CA SER A 168 6.59 1.91 9.91
C SER A 168 6.80 2.09 11.43
N THR A 169 6.39 1.12 12.23
CA THR A 169 6.64 1.11 13.69
C THR A 169 8.14 1.04 13.98
N PHE A 170 8.85 0.08 13.36
CA PHE A 170 10.30 -0.01 13.53
C PHE A 170 11.02 1.29 13.15
N ILE A 171 10.58 1.96 12.08
CA ILE A 171 11.16 3.25 11.68
C ILE A 171 10.92 4.33 12.74
N ARG A 172 9.70 4.43 13.26
CA ARG A 172 9.37 5.42 14.31
C ARG A 172 10.18 5.20 15.58
N ASP A 173 10.30 3.94 16.02
CA ASP A 173 11.03 3.55 17.22
C ASP A 173 12.55 3.80 17.11
N ASN A 174 13.07 3.94 15.89
CA ASN A 174 14.49 4.19 15.61
C ASN A 174 14.73 5.55 14.94
N ILE A 175 13.82 6.51 15.07
CA ILE A 175 13.87 7.78 14.30
C ILE A 175 15.13 8.59 14.59
N ASP A 176 15.71 8.49 15.77
CA ASP A 176 16.92 9.17 16.19
C ASP A 176 18.20 8.34 15.95
N ASN A 177 18.10 7.21 15.21
CA ASN A 177 19.22 6.36 14.84
C ASN A 177 19.45 6.32 13.31
N PRO A 178 20.02 7.37 12.69
CA PRO A 178 20.19 7.49 11.25
C PRO A 178 20.86 6.27 10.57
N PRO A 179 21.94 5.67 11.12
CA PRO A 179 22.59 4.52 10.50
C PRO A 179 21.66 3.30 10.30
N VAL A 180 20.69 3.10 11.21
CA VAL A 180 19.70 2.03 11.10
C VAL A 180 18.71 2.30 9.98
N LEU A 181 18.38 3.58 9.77
CA LEU A 181 17.33 3.98 8.83
C LEU A 181 17.80 4.20 7.40
N GLU A 182 19.11 4.33 7.16
CA GLU A 182 19.67 4.70 5.86
C GLU A 182 19.17 3.84 4.69
N LYS A 183 19.00 2.52 4.92
CA LYS A 183 18.50 1.58 3.90
C LYS A 183 16.99 1.34 3.96
N LEU A 184 16.33 1.86 4.98
CA LEU A 184 14.92 1.54 5.26
C LEU A 184 13.94 2.62 4.80
N ILE A 185 14.41 3.86 4.70
CA ILE A 185 13.59 5.01 4.33
C ILE A 185 14.33 5.89 3.32
N ASP A 186 13.59 6.52 2.41
CA ASP A 186 14.17 7.50 1.48
C ASP A 186 14.73 8.70 2.25
N LYS A 187 15.91 9.17 1.86
CA LYS A 187 16.61 10.29 2.51
C LYS A 187 15.72 11.55 2.59
N ARG A 188 14.98 11.86 1.52
CA ARG A 188 14.07 13.03 1.48
C ARG A 188 12.93 12.92 2.48
N VAL A 189 12.40 11.70 2.67
CA VAL A 189 11.37 11.40 3.67
C VAL A 189 11.94 11.53 5.07
N TYR A 190 13.14 11.02 5.31
CA TYR A 190 13.81 11.15 6.60
C TYR A 190 14.12 12.61 6.97
N GLU A 191 14.62 13.39 6.02
CA GLU A 191 14.87 14.83 6.21
C GLU A 191 13.57 15.58 6.55
N TYR A 192 12.48 15.31 5.81
CA TYR A 192 11.16 15.88 6.10
C TYR A 192 10.66 15.55 7.52
N ILE A 193 10.84 14.30 7.97
CA ILE A 193 10.49 13.89 9.35
C ILE A 193 11.25 14.71 10.36
N LYS A 194 12.54 14.93 10.15
CA LYS A 194 13.40 15.73 11.06
C LYS A 194 13.00 17.21 11.09
N GLU A 195 12.80 17.82 9.93
CA GLU A 195 12.43 19.24 9.80
C GLU A 195 11.08 19.55 10.47
N ASN A 196 10.15 18.59 10.43
CA ASN A 196 8.82 18.74 11.03
C ASN A 196 8.70 18.12 12.43
N ASN A 197 9.79 17.66 13.03
CA ASN A 197 9.84 17.01 14.35
C ASN A 197 8.79 15.91 14.53
N LEU A 198 8.57 15.09 13.47
CA LEU A 198 7.58 14.02 13.50
C LEU A 198 8.12 12.80 14.28
N TYR A 199 7.21 12.09 14.98
CA TYR A 199 7.49 10.86 15.73
C TYR A 199 8.43 11.00 16.94
N ARG A 200 8.76 12.23 17.33
CA ARG A 200 9.50 12.48 18.57
C ARG A 200 8.52 12.73 19.71
N VAL A 201 8.78 12.12 20.84
CA VAL A 201 8.01 12.28 22.09
C VAL A 201 8.69 13.30 22.96
#